data_fdb5371c9de01df2b0eba3048ab9d552
#
_entry.id   fdb5371c9de01df2b0eba3048ab9d552
#
_cell.length_a   1.000
_cell.length_b   1.000
_cell.length_c   1.000
_cell.angle_alpha   90.00
_cell.angle_beta   90.00
_cell.angle_gamma   90.00
#
_symmetry.space_group_name_H-M   'P 1'
#
loop_
_entity.id
_entity.type
_entity.pdbx_description
1 polymer ?
#
loop_
_entity_poly.entity_id
_entity_poly.type
_entity_poly.pdbx_seq_one_letter_code
_entity_poly.pdbx_strand_id
1 'polypeptide(L)'
;MNLEAFEVGFNIPAKVGMDITEVQTPSLIIDFQIFENNINKMRQFVLNNNVKLRPHAKMHKSVDVAKYQINKGGAHGICCQKVSEAEIFVRAGIKDILITNQITDTFKLERLAKITSKESKIGCCVDNKENLIHIQKAAERNNSLIDIYIEYDCGANRCGIKSFNEINKLIETIKKMANLNFVGFQAYNGSIQHIENYKIRQKEVKNTCNKIKELKTNFINYSPLVTGVGTGCFDLEVSEAVYDEIQVGSYAFMDAHYS
;
A
#
# COMPACT_ATOMS: atom_id res chain seq x y z
N MET A 1 15.74 -0.60 38.85
CA MET A 1 15.59 -1.04 37.44
C MET A 1 17.01 -1.19 36.88
N ASN A 2 17.37 -2.35 36.37
CA ASN A 2 18.73 -2.56 35.86
C ASN A 2 18.79 -1.97 34.43
N LEU A 3 19.40 -0.79 34.26
CA LEU A 3 19.50 -0.07 33.00
C LEU A 3 20.33 -0.82 31.93
N GLU A 4 21.19 -1.76 32.35
CA GLU A 4 21.97 -2.62 31.44
C GLU A 4 21.10 -3.61 30.65
N ALA A 5 19.83 -3.82 31.05
CA ALA A 5 18.89 -4.67 30.33
C ALA A 5 18.08 -3.95 29.24
N PHE A 6 18.26 -2.65 29.05
CA PHE A 6 17.55 -1.86 28.04
C PHE A 6 18.45 -1.49 26.86
N GLU A 7 18.07 -1.94 25.69
CA GLU A 7 18.66 -1.43 24.43
C GLU A 7 17.93 -0.16 24.02
N VAL A 8 18.62 0.97 24.11
CA VAL A 8 18.05 2.29 23.83
C VAL A 8 17.48 2.36 22.40
N GLY A 9 16.23 2.79 22.28
CA GLY A 9 15.51 2.88 21.02
C GLY A 9 14.87 1.57 20.53
N PHE A 10 15.13 0.43 21.21
CA PHE A 10 14.54 -0.88 20.92
C PHE A 10 13.52 -1.32 21.96
N ASN A 11 13.82 -1.10 23.21
CA ASN A 11 12.96 -1.56 24.29
C ASN A 11 11.78 -0.60 24.49
N ILE A 12 10.59 -1.17 24.59
CA ILE A 12 9.36 -0.43 24.86
C ILE A 12 9.45 0.14 26.29
N PRO A 13 9.14 1.42 26.52
CA PRO A 13 9.23 2.05 27.84
C PRO A 13 8.07 1.66 28.78
N ALA A 14 7.57 0.44 28.64
CA ALA A 14 6.46 -0.09 29.40
C ALA A 14 6.59 -1.61 29.58
N LYS A 15 5.92 -2.18 30.59
CA LYS A 15 5.81 -3.61 30.85
C LYS A 15 4.34 -4.00 30.93
N VAL A 16 4.03 -5.24 30.55
CA VAL A 16 2.68 -5.79 30.69
C VAL A 16 2.25 -5.73 32.16
N GLY A 17 1.08 -5.15 32.42
CA GLY A 17 0.54 -4.93 33.77
C GLY A 17 0.97 -3.62 34.45
N MET A 18 1.76 -2.79 33.78
CA MET A 18 2.13 -1.45 34.23
C MET A 18 0.92 -0.51 34.11
N ASP A 19 0.72 0.37 35.10
CA ASP A 19 -0.30 1.42 35.00
C ASP A 19 0.09 2.44 33.93
N ILE A 20 -0.91 2.98 33.23
CA ILE A 20 -0.70 3.96 32.14
C ILE A 20 0.05 5.21 32.64
N THR A 21 -0.13 5.59 33.90
CA THR A 21 0.55 6.73 34.52
C THR A 21 2.02 6.51 34.79
N GLU A 22 2.46 5.26 34.77
CA GLU A 22 3.88 4.84 34.96
C GLU A 22 4.63 4.72 33.63
N VAL A 23 3.90 4.77 32.49
CA VAL A 23 4.53 4.67 31.16
C VAL A 23 5.33 5.93 30.88
N GLN A 24 6.58 5.75 30.46
CA GLN A 24 7.49 6.86 30.15
C GLN A 24 6.96 7.70 28.99
N THR A 25 6.86 8.99 29.19
CA THR A 25 6.42 9.97 28.19
C THR A 25 7.58 10.64 27.46
N PRO A 26 7.42 11.02 26.16
CA PRO A 26 6.22 10.87 25.36
C PRO A 26 6.07 9.44 24.78
N SER A 27 4.87 8.89 24.81
CA SER A 27 4.55 7.57 24.24
C SER A 27 3.20 7.60 23.53
N LEU A 28 3.09 6.87 22.42
CA LEU A 28 1.81 6.63 21.75
C LEU A 28 1.13 5.42 22.40
N ILE A 29 -0.11 5.62 22.82
CA ILE A 29 -0.92 4.59 23.47
C ILE A 29 -2.06 4.20 22.53
N ILE A 30 -2.25 2.90 22.37
CA ILE A 30 -3.34 2.34 21.56
C ILE A 30 -4.40 1.79 22.52
N ASP A 31 -5.64 2.29 22.41
CA ASP A 31 -6.81 1.59 22.95
C ASP A 31 -7.03 0.32 22.10
N PHE A 32 -6.65 -0.83 22.67
CA PHE A 32 -6.66 -2.08 21.93
C PHE A 32 -8.08 -2.49 21.53
N GLN A 33 -9.09 -2.25 22.35
CA GLN A 33 -10.47 -2.60 22.05
C GLN A 33 -11.02 -1.80 20.86
N ILE A 34 -10.72 -0.50 20.83
CA ILE A 34 -11.12 0.37 19.71
C ILE A 34 -10.40 -0.05 18.44
N PHE A 35 -9.08 -0.28 18.53
CA PHE A 35 -8.28 -0.77 17.42
C PHE A 35 -8.83 -2.09 16.84
N GLU A 36 -9.08 -3.09 17.70
CA GLU A 36 -9.63 -4.39 17.29
C GLU A 36 -11.01 -4.23 16.62
N ASN A 37 -11.87 -3.40 17.15
CA ASN A 37 -13.17 -3.10 16.55
C ASN A 37 -13.03 -2.47 15.16
N ASN A 38 -12.08 -1.56 14.95
CA ASN A 38 -11.82 -0.95 13.65
C ASN A 38 -11.30 -1.99 12.65
N ILE A 39 -10.39 -2.86 13.07
CA ILE A 39 -9.89 -3.97 12.26
C ILE A 39 -11.02 -4.91 11.84
N ASN A 40 -11.88 -5.29 12.77
CA ASN A 40 -13.01 -6.19 12.50
C ASN A 40 -14.04 -5.54 11.57
N LYS A 41 -14.37 -4.26 11.74
CA LYS A 41 -15.27 -3.53 10.83
C LYS A 41 -14.74 -3.54 9.39
N MET A 42 -13.46 -3.24 9.19
CA MET A 42 -12.85 -3.25 7.86
C MET A 42 -12.82 -4.67 7.27
N ARG A 43 -12.49 -5.68 8.07
CA ARG A 43 -12.54 -7.08 7.65
C ARG A 43 -13.94 -7.47 7.13
N GLN A 44 -14.99 -7.15 7.89
CA GLN A 44 -16.36 -7.43 7.45
C GLN A 44 -16.71 -6.66 6.17
N PHE A 45 -16.29 -5.39 6.09
CA PHE A 45 -16.54 -4.58 4.90
C PHE A 45 -15.93 -5.20 3.63
N VAL A 46 -14.67 -5.61 3.66
CA VAL A 46 -14.01 -6.19 2.49
C VAL A 46 -14.57 -7.56 2.10
N LEU A 47 -14.97 -8.37 3.09
CA LEU A 47 -15.63 -9.66 2.85
C LEU A 47 -17.01 -9.46 2.18
N ASN A 48 -17.81 -8.53 2.67
CA ASN A 48 -19.14 -8.25 2.14
C ASN A 48 -19.11 -7.67 0.72
N ASN A 49 -18.03 -6.99 0.36
CA ASN A 49 -17.87 -6.36 -0.96
C ASN A 49 -16.96 -7.14 -1.92
N ASN A 50 -16.47 -8.31 -1.51
CA ASN A 50 -15.58 -9.16 -2.31
C ASN A 50 -14.36 -8.39 -2.89
N VAL A 51 -13.75 -7.54 -2.08
CA VAL A 51 -12.55 -6.76 -2.43
C VAL A 51 -11.39 -7.15 -1.51
N LYS A 52 -10.16 -7.17 -2.02
CA LYS A 52 -8.96 -7.51 -1.23
C LYS A 52 -8.53 -6.32 -0.38
N LEU A 53 -7.92 -6.61 0.77
CA LEU A 53 -7.36 -5.61 1.67
C LEU A 53 -5.83 -5.68 1.68
N ARG A 54 -5.17 -4.57 1.38
CA ARG A 54 -3.72 -4.36 1.49
C ARG A 54 -3.45 -3.05 2.24
N PRO A 55 -3.54 -3.03 3.59
CA PRO A 55 -3.47 -1.78 4.37
C PRO A 55 -2.17 -1.02 4.15
N HIS A 56 -2.25 0.31 4.15
CA HIS A 56 -1.06 1.14 4.02
C HIS A 56 -0.35 1.35 5.36
N ALA A 57 0.78 0.67 5.56
CA ALA A 57 1.54 0.68 6.81
C ALA A 57 2.27 2.00 7.10
N LYS A 58 2.32 2.97 6.15
CA LYS A 58 2.90 4.31 6.41
C LYS A 58 2.25 5.03 7.58
N MET A 59 1.00 4.69 7.87
CA MET A 59 0.22 5.27 8.94
C MET A 59 0.77 4.92 10.34
N HIS A 60 1.22 3.69 10.54
CA HIS A 60 1.68 3.19 11.85
C HIS A 60 3.14 2.75 11.88
N LYS A 61 3.72 2.26 10.78
CA LYS A 61 5.09 1.74 10.65
C LYS A 61 5.45 0.64 11.68
N SER A 62 4.45 -0.02 12.23
CA SER A 62 4.58 -1.07 13.25
C SER A 62 4.43 -2.45 12.63
N VAL A 63 5.39 -3.33 12.92
CA VAL A 63 5.35 -4.74 12.52
C VAL A 63 4.18 -5.47 13.18
N ASP A 64 3.92 -5.20 14.46
CA ASP A 64 2.87 -5.87 15.22
C ASP A 64 1.49 -5.51 14.70
N VAL A 65 1.25 -4.22 14.41
CA VAL A 65 0.00 -3.76 13.78
C VAL A 65 -0.18 -4.41 12.40
N ALA A 66 0.86 -4.43 11.56
CA ALA A 66 0.78 -5.04 10.24
C ALA A 66 0.49 -6.56 10.34
N LYS A 67 1.15 -7.29 11.23
CA LYS A 67 0.86 -8.70 11.50
C LYS A 67 -0.56 -8.91 12.01
N TYR A 68 -1.06 -8.02 12.85
CA TYR A 68 -2.45 -8.09 13.33
C TYR A 68 -3.45 -7.90 12.19
N GLN A 69 -3.21 -6.91 11.32
CA GLN A 69 -4.04 -6.67 10.11
C GLN A 69 -4.05 -7.87 9.17
N ILE A 70 -2.91 -8.57 9.01
CA ILE A 70 -2.82 -9.79 8.20
C ILE A 70 -3.52 -10.97 8.90
N ASN A 71 -3.16 -11.27 10.13
CA ASN A 71 -3.59 -12.50 10.81
C ASN A 71 -5.04 -12.43 11.30
N LYS A 72 -5.54 -11.26 11.66
CA LYS A 72 -6.89 -11.04 12.22
C LYS A 72 -7.77 -10.18 11.33
N GLY A 73 -7.19 -9.21 10.62
CA GLY A 73 -7.90 -8.24 9.80
C GLY A 73 -8.24 -8.68 8.38
N GLY A 74 -7.78 -9.86 7.95
CA GLY A 74 -8.05 -10.38 6.60
C GLY A 74 -7.24 -9.69 5.49
N ALA A 75 -6.21 -8.91 5.83
CA ALA A 75 -5.29 -8.37 4.85
C ALA A 75 -4.39 -9.49 4.29
N HIS A 76 -4.16 -9.49 2.97
CA HIS A 76 -3.28 -10.48 2.34
C HIS A 76 -1.82 -10.02 2.23
N GLY A 77 -1.56 -8.73 2.40
CA GLY A 77 -0.26 -8.08 2.38
C GLY A 77 -0.39 -6.66 2.91
N ILE A 78 0.64 -5.84 2.71
CA ILE A 78 0.66 -4.43 3.13
C ILE A 78 1.19 -3.51 2.03
N CYS A 79 0.83 -2.23 2.11
CA CYS A 79 1.49 -1.17 1.34
C CYS A 79 2.52 -0.45 2.19
N CYS A 80 3.65 -0.08 1.57
CA CYS A 80 4.68 0.78 2.12
C CYS A 80 4.87 2.02 1.26
N GLN A 81 5.39 3.09 1.86
CA GLN A 81 5.74 4.31 1.13
C GLN A 81 7.19 4.28 0.63
N LYS A 82 8.09 3.57 1.32
CA LYS A 82 9.53 3.59 1.10
C LYS A 82 10.12 2.18 1.15
N VAL A 83 11.24 1.98 0.42
CA VAL A 83 12.02 0.74 0.49
C VAL A 83 12.45 0.43 1.92
N SER A 84 12.90 1.45 2.68
CA SER A 84 13.33 1.27 4.08
C SER A 84 12.20 0.81 5.02
N GLU A 85 10.96 1.17 4.74
CA GLU A 85 9.80 0.61 5.46
C GLU A 85 9.61 -0.87 5.08
N ALA A 86 9.64 -1.20 3.79
CA ALA A 86 9.49 -2.57 3.30
C ALA A 86 10.55 -3.52 3.87
N GLU A 87 11.80 -3.07 3.99
CA GLU A 87 12.89 -3.87 4.57
C GLU A 87 12.60 -4.35 6.00
N ILE A 88 12.02 -3.47 6.83
CA ILE A 88 11.64 -3.82 8.21
C ILE A 88 10.58 -4.91 8.21
N PHE A 89 9.56 -4.77 7.37
CA PHE A 89 8.46 -5.73 7.28
C PHE A 89 8.91 -7.07 6.69
N VAL A 90 9.78 -7.07 5.68
CA VAL A 90 10.38 -8.30 5.11
C VAL A 90 11.19 -9.04 6.17
N ARG A 91 12.04 -8.35 6.94
CA ARG A 91 12.80 -8.94 8.05
C ARG A 91 11.90 -9.52 9.14
N ALA A 92 10.72 -8.95 9.32
CA ALA A 92 9.70 -9.46 10.23
C ALA A 92 8.87 -10.62 9.69
N GLY A 93 9.16 -11.08 8.45
CA GLY A 93 8.51 -12.22 7.81
C GLY A 93 7.23 -11.89 7.03
N ILE A 94 6.93 -10.60 6.77
CA ILE A 94 5.82 -10.22 5.90
C ILE A 94 6.26 -10.40 4.44
N LYS A 95 5.53 -11.20 3.67
CA LYS A 95 5.98 -11.69 2.36
C LYS A 95 5.33 -10.98 1.17
N ASP A 96 4.23 -10.26 1.34
CA ASP A 96 3.50 -9.59 0.26
C ASP A 96 3.43 -8.08 0.54
N ILE A 97 4.25 -7.30 -0.19
CA ILE A 97 4.42 -5.87 0.05
C ILE A 97 4.39 -5.11 -1.27
N LEU A 98 3.54 -4.09 -1.35
CA LEU A 98 3.53 -3.12 -2.44
C LEU A 98 4.10 -1.78 -1.96
N ILE A 99 5.19 -1.32 -2.58
CA ILE A 99 5.69 0.04 -2.37
C ILE A 99 4.94 0.96 -3.35
N THR A 100 3.98 1.70 -2.83
CA THR A 100 3.08 2.57 -3.61
C THR A 100 3.76 3.88 -4.03
N ASN A 101 4.94 3.75 -4.60
CA ASN A 101 5.75 4.89 -5.03
C ASN A 101 6.72 4.48 -6.13
N GLN A 102 7.14 5.46 -6.95
CA GLN A 102 8.24 5.31 -7.89
C GLN A 102 9.57 5.33 -7.14
N ILE A 103 10.49 4.47 -7.54
CA ILE A 103 11.82 4.37 -6.93
C ILE A 103 12.85 4.64 -8.02
N THR A 104 13.48 5.81 -7.97
CA THR A 104 14.44 6.26 -9.00
C THR A 104 15.90 6.20 -8.56
N ASP A 105 16.15 6.24 -7.25
CA ASP A 105 17.48 6.16 -6.67
C ASP A 105 18.08 4.76 -6.82
N THR A 106 19.27 4.65 -7.40
CA THR A 106 19.92 3.36 -7.71
C THR A 106 20.23 2.53 -6.47
N PHE A 107 20.63 3.15 -5.35
CA PHE A 107 20.88 2.42 -4.10
C PHE A 107 19.58 1.83 -3.53
N LYS A 108 18.47 2.57 -3.63
CA LYS A 108 17.17 2.05 -3.20
C LYS A 108 16.68 0.93 -4.11
N LEU A 109 16.96 0.98 -5.42
CA LEU A 109 16.61 -0.10 -6.35
C LEU A 109 17.41 -1.38 -6.05
N GLU A 110 18.71 -1.26 -5.71
CA GLU A 110 19.50 -2.42 -5.27
C GLU A 110 18.94 -3.03 -3.97
N ARG A 111 18.52 -2.20 -3.02
CA ARG A 111 17.92 -2.65 -1.76
C ARG A 111 16.56 -3.31 -2.01
N LEU A 112 15.72 -2.74 -2.87
CA LEU A 112 14.45 -3.34 -3.31
C LEU A 112 14.69 -4.74 -3.88
N ALA A 113 15.62 -4.87 -4.83
CA ALA A 113 15.93 -6.13 -5.46
C ALA A 113 16.46 -7.19 -4.46
N LYS A 114 17.28 -6.77 -3.47
CA LYS A 114 17.81 -7.65 -2.42
C LYS A 114 16.76 -8.19 -1.45
N ILE A 115 15.72 -7.41 -1.13
CA ILE A 115 14.64 -7.87 -0.25
C ILE A 115 13.61 -8.73 -0.98
N THR A 116 13.66 -8.75 -2.31
CA THR A 116 12.77 -9.55 -3.14
C THR A 116 13.37 -10.95 -3.29
N SER A 117 12.73 -11.94 -2.72
CA SER A 117 13.12 -13.35 -2.79
C SER A 117 12.06 -14.19 -3.50
N LYS A 118 12.37 -15.46 -3.76
CA LYS A 118 11.39 -16.40 -4.32
C LYS A 118 10.16 -16.62 -3.40
N GLU A 119 10.32 -16.33 -2.11
CA GLU A 119 9.26 -16.48 -1.12
C GLU A 119 8.49 -15.18 -0.81
N SER A 120 8.95 -14.04 -1.34
CA SER A 120 8.34 -12.74 -1.10
C SER A 120 7.88 -12.10 -2.41
N LYS A 121 6.65 -11.58 -2.41
CA LYS A 121 6.08 -10.78 -3.50
C LYS A 121 6.29 -9.31 -3.16
N ILE A 122 7.29 -8.70 -3.76
CA ILE A 122 7.57 -7.28 -3.55
C ILE A 122 7.32 -6.55 -4.86
N GLY A 123 6.44 -5.56 -4.80
CA GLY A 123 6.10 -4.73 -5.96
C GLY A 123 6.40 -3.25 -5.73
N CYS A 124 6.49 -2.51 -6.84
CA CYS A 124 6.58 -1.05 -6.81
C CYS A 124 5.80 -0.42 -7.98
N CYS A 125 5.55 0.90 -7.87
CA CYS A 125 4.90 1.67 -8.91
C CYS A 125 5.91 2.19 -9.94
N VAL A 126 5.46 2.28 -11.20
CA VAL A 126 6.21 2.89 -12.30
C VAL A 126 5.29 3.75 -13.17
N ASP A 127 5.84 4.77 -13.78
CA ASP A 127 5.14 5.65 -14.72
C ASP A 127 5.97 6.06 -15.94
N ASN A 128 7.18 5.50 -16.09
CA ASN A 128 8.01 5.77 -17.25
C ASN A 128 8.96 4.61 -17.58
N LYS A 129 9.41 4.56 -18.84
CA LYS A 129 10.26 3.49 -19.37
C LYS A 129 11.67 3.51 -18.77
N GLU A 130 12.24 4.67 -18.50
CA GLU A 130 13.61 4.78 -17.97
C GLU A 130 13.69 4.14 -16.58
N ASN A 131 12.71 4.38 -15.74
CA ASN A 131 12.63 3.75 -14.42
C ASN A 131 12.52 2.21 -14.53
N LEU A 132 11.72 1.69 -15.48
CA LEU A 132 11.66 0.24 -15.73
C LEU A 132 13.03 -0.35 -16.08
N ILE A 133 13.83 0.33 -16.91
CA ILE A 133 15.17 -0.12 -17.27
C ILE A 133 16.09 -0.20 -16.04
N HIS A 134 16.00 0.77 -15.15
CA HIS A 134 16.79 0.78 -13.92
C HIS A 134 16.36 -0.31 -12.94
N ILE A 135 15.05 -0.54 -12.78
CA ILE A 135 14.51 -1.63 -11.95
C ILE A 135 14.94 -2.99 -12.50
N GLN A 136 14.83 -3.22 -13.84
CA GLN A 136 15.26 -4.46 -14.48
C GLN A 136 16.74 -4.74 -14.20
N LYS A 137 17.62 -3.75 -14.37
CA LYS A 137 19.06 -3.91 -14.10
C LYS A 137 19.36 -4.29 -12.65
N ALA A 138 18.65 -3.70 -11.69
CA ALA A 138 18.80 -4.02 -10.27
C ALA A 138 18.28 -5.44 -9.97
N ALA A 139 17.13 -5.80 -10.52
CA ALA A 139 16.53 -7.13 -10.36
C ALA A 139 17.40 -8.22 -10.97
N GLU A 140 17.97 -7.99 -12.15
CA GLU A 140 18.89 -8.91 -12.84
C GLU A 140 20.15 -9.17 -12.00
N ARG A 141 20.83 -8.11 -11.50
CA ARG A 141 22.03 -8.25 -10.66
C ARG A 141 21.77 -9.03 -9.37
N ASN A 142 20.55 -9.01 -8.85
CA ASN A 142 20.17 -9.68 -7.61
C ASN A 142 19.39 -10.98 -7.83
N ASN A 143 19.21 -11.42 -9.07
CA ASN A 143 18.44 -12.61 -9.45
C ASN A 143 17.04 -12.62 -8.80
N SER A 144 16.37 -11.48 -8.81
CA SER A 144 15.04 -11.28 -8.22
C SER A 144 13.98 -11.05 -9.30
N LEU A 145 12.70 -11.27 -8.96
CA LEU A 145 11.54 -10.97 -9.79
C LEU A 145 10.69 -9.92 -9.08
N ILE A 146 10.57 -8.73 -9.65
CA ILE A 146 9.86 -7.60 -9.04
C ILE A 146 8.50 -7.42 -9.70
N ASP A 147 7.45 -7.32 -8.88
CA ASP A 147 6.09 -7.03 -9.33
C ASP A 147 5.95 -5.54 -9.68
N ILE A 148 5.41 -5.26 -10.87
CA ILE A 148 5.26 -3.90 -11.38
C ILE A 148 3.79 -3.53 -11.47
N TYR A 149 3.48 -2.40 -10.84
CA TYR A 149 2.20 -1.71 -10.93
C TYR A 149 2.39 -0.41 -11.70
N ILE A 150 1.74 -0.26 -12.86
CA ILE A 150 1.77 1.01 -13.58
C ILE A 150 0.85 1.99 -12.85
N GLU A 151 1.39 3.16 -12.44
CA GLU A 151 0.56 4.18 -11.83
C GLU A 151 -0.23 4.93 -12.89
N TYR A 152 -1.55 4.89 -12.74
CA TYR A 152 -2.50 5.62 -13.58
C TYR A 152 -2.97 6.88 -12.86
N ASP A 153 -2.78 8.06 -13.48
CA ASP A 153 -3.30 9.30 -12.93
C ASP A 153 -4.81 9.40 -13.18
N CYS A 154 -5.57 8.88 -12.25
CA CYS A 154 -7.03 8.94 -12.29
C CYS A 154 -7.63 10.29 -11.84
N GLY A 155 -6.78 11.27 -11.46
CA GLY A 155 -7.23 12.61 -11.07
C GLY A 155 -6.40 13.30 -9.99
N ALA A 156 -5.42 12.63 -9.42
CA ALA A 156 -4.57 13.21 -8.37
C ALA A 156 -3.60 14.28 -8.91
N ASN A 157 -3.24 14.24 -10.19
CA ASN A 157 -2.26 15.12 -10.85
C ASN A 157 -0.92 15.16 -10.09
N ARG A 158 -0.48 14.02 -9.59
CA ARG A 158 0.76 13.88 -8.80
C ARG A 158 1.81 13.08 -9.56
N CYS A 159 1.59 11.79 -9.73
CA CYS A 159 2.39 10.84 -10.50
C CYS A 159 1.46 10.04 -11.39
N GLY A 160 2.03 9.22 -12.26
CA GLY A 160 1.27 8.34 -13.11
C GLY A 160 1.02 8.85 -14.51
N ILE A 161 0.53 7.95 -15.34
CA ILE A 161 0.29 8.16 -16.77
C ILE A 161 -1.20 8.31 -17.01
N LYS A 162 -1.58 9.20 -17.93
CA LYS A 162 -2.97 9.37 -18.40
C LYS A 162 -3.21 8.69 -19.76
N SER A 163 -2.17 8.56 -20.56
CA SER A 163 -2.25 8.07 -21.94
C SER A 163 -2.29 6.56 -22.02
N PHE A 164 -3.35 5.97 -22.53
CA PHE A 164 -3.45 4.53 -22.75
C PHE A 164 -2.40 4.00 -23.73
N ASN A 165 -2.00 4.81 -24.72
CA ASN A 165 -0.92 4.44 -25.63
C ASN A 165 0.43 4.32 -24.90
N GLU A 166 0.74 5.23 -23.97
CA GLU A 166 1.95 5.15 -23.16
C GLU A 166 1.91 3.97 -22.19
N ILE A 167 0.77 3.71 -21.55
CA ILE A 167 0.55 2.54 -20.70
C ILE A 167 0.81 1.26 -21.50
N ASN A 168 0.24 1.13 -22.71
CA ASN A 168 0.44 -0.04 -23.55
C ASN A 168 1.93 -0.24 -23.90
N LYS A 169 2.65 0.84 -24.23
CA LYS A 169 4.11 0.77 -24.48
C LYS A 169 4.89 0.29 -23.25
N LEU A 170 4.49 0.69 -22.04
CA LEU A 170 5.12 0.19 -20.81
C LEU A 170 4.84 -1.29 -20.59
N ILE A 171 3.59 -1.75 -20.75
CA ILE A 171 3.24 -3.18 -20.63
C ILE A 171 4.07 -4.01 -21.60
N GLU A 172 4.14 -3.60 -22.88
CA GLU A 172 4.93 -4.31 -23.87
C GLU A 172 6.45 -4.25 -23.59
N THR A 173 6.90 -3.22 -22.87
CA THR A 173 8.29 -3.15 -22.40
C THR A 173 8.52 -4.14 -21.26
N ILE A 174 7.62 -4.18 -20.25
CA ILE A 174 7.72 -5.10 -19.10
C ILE A 174 7.73 -6.55 -19.57
N LYS A 175 6.87 -6.93 -20.53
CA LYS A 175 6.82 -8.29 -21.09
C LYS A 175 8.15 -8.78 -21.69
N LYS A 176 9.03 -7.87 -22.10
CA LYS A 176 10.36 -8.18 -22.65
C LYS A 176 11.45 -8.24 -21.57
N MET A 177 11.10 -7.95 -20.32
CA MET A 177 12.03 -7.88 -19.19
C MET A 177 11.87 -9.12 -18.31
N ALA A 178 12.89 -9.96 -18.27
CA ALA A 178 12.82 -11.28 -17.62
C ALA A 178 12.65 -11.23 -16.10
N ASN A 179 13.03 -10.11 -15.47
CA ASN A 179 13.03 -9.94 -14.02
C ASN A 179 11.90 -9.03 -13.50
N LEU A 180 10.96 -8.64 -14.38
CA LEU A 180 9.80 -7.83 -14.01
C LEU A 180 8.51 -8.57 -14.38
N ASN A 181 7.52 -8.45 -13.51
CA ASN A 181 6.20 -9.04 -13.70
C ASN A 181 5.12 -7.94 -13.68
N PHE A 182 4.39 -7.76 -14.78
CA PHE A 182 3.25 -6.83 -14.79
C PHE A 182 2.08 -7.45 -14.02
N VAL A 183 1.67 -6.79 -12.93
CA VAL A 183 0.55 -7.23 -12.08
C VAL A 183 -0.72 -6.43 -12.37
N GLY A 184 -0.58 -5.12 -12.58
CA GLY A 184 -1.75 -4.28 -12.79
C GLY A 184 -1.47 -2.80 -12.60
N PHE A 185 -2.47 -2.09 -12.05
CA PHE A 185 -2.46 -0.64 -11.97
C PHE A 185 -2.59 -0.15 -10.52
N GLN A 186 -1.74 0.82 -10.17
CA GLN A 186 -1.94 1.69 -9.03
C GLN A 186 -2.80 2.87 -9.49
N ALA A 187 -4.00 3.02 -8.91
CA ALA A 187 -4.94 4.09 -9.24
C ALA A 187 -5.47 4.74 -7.96
N TYR A 188 -4.71 5.66 -7.40
CA TYR A 188 -5.06 6.34 -6.15
C TYR A 188 -5.30 7.83 -6.38
N ASN A 189 -6.48 8.32 -6.01
CA ASN A 189 -6.79 9.74 -6.04
C ASN A 189 -6.83 10.32 -4.61
N GLY A 190 -5.71 10.92 -4.18
CA GLY A 190 -5.61 11.54 -2.86
C GLY A 190 -6.41 12.84 -2.72
N SER A 191 -6.70 13.53 -3.82
CA SER A 191 -7.38 14.84 -3.78
C SER A 191 -8.85 14.76 -3.34
N ILE A 192 -9.48 13.59 -3.49
CA ILE A 192 -10.88 13.39 -3.11
C ILE A 192 -11.08 12.96 -1.66
N GLN A 193 -10.01 12.51 -0.98
CA GLN A 193 -10.11 11.88 0.35
C GLN A 193 -10.55 12.84 1.46
N HIS A 194 -10.37 14.15 1.28
CA HIS A 194 -10.65 15.18 2.27
C HIS A 194 -11.72 16.18 1.82
N ILE A 195 -12.52 15.84 0.82
CA ILE A 195 -13.65 16.68 0.41
C ILE A 195 -14.75 16.57 1.47
N GLU A 196 -14.98 17.61 2.25
CA GLU A 196 -15.95 17.62 3.34
C GLU A 196 -17.39 17.46 2.83
N ASN A 197 -17.75 18.18 1.75
CA ASN A 197 -19.09 18.10 1.19
C ASN A 197 -19.35 16.73 0.55
N TYR A 198 -20.20 15.93 1.16
CA TYR A 198 -20.51 14.56 0.75
C TYR A 198 -20.96 14.45 -0.72
N LYS A 199 -21.84 15.35 -1.20
CA LYS A 199 -22.33 15.31 -2.58
C LYS A 199 -21.23 15.61 -3.58
N ILE A 200 -20.34 16.55 -3.27
CA ILE A 200 -19.18 16.87 -4.11
C ILE A 200 -18.22 15.67 -4.08
N ARG A 201 -17.92 15.12 -2.91
CA ARG A 201 -17.06 13.94 -2.75
C ARG A 201 -17.60 12.75 -3.56
N GLN A 202 -18.88 12.42 -3.45
CA GLN A 202 -19.52 11.36 -4.23
C GLN A 202 -19.39 11.57 -5.75
N LYS A 203 -19.59 12.81 -6.22
CA LYS A 203 -19.42 13.16 -7.65
C LYS A 203 -17.98 12.95 -8.11
N GLU A 204 -16.99 13.40 -7.33
CA GLU A 204 -15.57 13.26 -7.69
C GLU A 204 -15.10 11.81 -7.61
N VAL A 205 -15.59 11.01 -6.65
CA VAL A 205 -15.38 9.56 -6.61
C VAL A 205 -15.90 8.92 -7.89
N LYS A 206 -17.14 9.23 -8.30
CA LYS A 206 -17.72 8.69 -9.54
C LYS A 206 -16.92 9.06 -10.78
N ASN A 207 -16.43 10.31 -10.87
CA ASN A 207 -15.57 10.78 -11.96
C ASN A 207 -14.26 9.98 -11.99
N THR A 208 -13.64 9.75 -10.85
CA THR A 208 -12.41 8.94 -10.69
C THR A 208 -12.66 7.50 -11.12
N CYS A 209 -13.72 6.87 -10.61
CA CYS A 209 -14.06 5.48 -10.92
C CYS A 209 -14.44 5.27 -12.39
N ASN A 210 -15.06 6.23 -13.06
CA ASN A 210 -15.32 6.17 -14.50
C ASN A 210 -14.02 6.07 -15.32
N LYS A 211 -12.99 6.86 -14.97
CA LYS A 211 -11.67 6.78 -15.62
C LYS A 211 -11.01 5.40 -15.39
N ILE A 212 -11.15 4.84 -14.20
CA ILE A 212 -10.61 3.52 -13.87
C ILE A 212 -11.38 2.43 -14.63
N LYS A 213 -12.69 2.55 -14.77
CA LYS A 213 -13.51 1.64 -15.58
C LYS A 213 -13.08 1.65 -17.05
N GLU A 214 -12.81 2.82 -17.60
CA GLU A 214 -12.26 2.97 -18.95
C GLU A 214 -10.87 2.31 -19.07
N LEU A 215 -9.98 2.52 -18.08
CA LEU A 215 -8.69 1.86 -18.01
C LEU A 215 -8.84 0.32 -18.01
N LYS A 216 -9.67 -0.26 -17.14
CA LYS A 216 -9.91 -1.71 -17.09
C LYS A 216 -10.43 -2.24 -18.42
N THR A 217 -11.33 -1.53 -19.07
CA THR A 217 -11.90 -1.91 -20.37
C THR A 217 -10.83 -1.94 -21.47
N ASN A 218 -9.97 -0.93 -21.53
CA ASN A 218 -8.90 -0.86 -22.52
C ASN A 218 -7.83 -1.95 -22.35
N PHE A 219 -7.61 -2.41 -21.13
CA PHE A 219 -6.57 -3.40 -20.80
C PHE A 219 -7.11 -4.75 -20.32
N ILE A 220 -8.37 -5.05 -20.62
CA ILE A 220 -9.05 -6.28 -20.16
C ILE A 220 -8.31 -7.57 -20.53
N ASN A 221 -7.66 -7.60 -21.68
CA ASN A 221 -6.89 -8.75 -22.16
C ASN A 221 -5.70 -9.13 -21.28
N TYR A 222 -5.24 -8.22 -20.42
CA TYR A 222 -4.15 -8.46 -19.46
C TYR A 222 -4.67 -8.89 -18.08
N SER A 223 -5.99 -8.86 -17.85
CA SER A 223 -6.62 -9.12 -16.56
C SER A 223 -5.93 -8.40 -15.39
N PRO A 224 -5.67 -7.07 -15.50
CA PRO A 224 -4.86 -6.37 -14.53
C PRO A 224 -5.59 -6.22 -13.20
N LEU A 225 -4.86 -6.40 -12.10
CA LEU A 225 -5.33 -6.00 -10.78
C LEU A 225 -5.35 -4.47 -10.69
N VAL A 226 -6.44 -3.89 -10.20
CA VAL A 226 -6.50 -2.44 -9.90
C VAL A 226 -6.52 -2.24 -8.40
N THR A 227 -5.50 -1.54 -7.90
CA THR A 227 -5.32 -1.25 -6.48
C THR A 227 -5.27 0.27 -6.22
N GLY A 228 -5.82 0.71 -5.10
CA GLY A 228 -5.91 2.12 -4.74
C GLY A 228 -6.77 2.32 -3.51
N VAL A 229 -7.60 3.38 -3.52
CA VAL A 229 -8.56 3.71 -2.45
C VAL A 229 -7.91 4.22 -1.17
N GLY A 230 -8.47 5.26 -0.60
CA GLY A 230 -8.07 5.81 0.69
C GLY A 230 -9.16 5.72 1.74
N THR A 231 -8.82 6.00 2.99
CA THR A 231 -9.75 5.89 4.13
C THR A 231 -10.94 6.85 4.03
N GLY A 232 -10.78 8.03 3.41
CA GLY A 232 -11.83 9.04 3.33
C GLY A 232 -12.98 8.74 2.38
N CYS A 233 -12.81 7.77 1.45
CA CYS A 233 -13.77 7.48 0.39
C CYS A 233 -13.99 5.99 0.14
N PHE A 234 -13.46 5.08 0.99
CA PHE A 234 -13.43 3.66 0.66
C PHE A 234 -14.80 3.05 0.40
N ASP A 235 -15.82 3.48 1.10
CA ASP A 235 -17.20 3.01 0.93
C ASP A 235 -17.77 3.43 -0.43
N LEU A 236 -17.55 4.69 -0.83
CA LEU A 236 -17.96 5.22 -2.12
C LEU A 236 -17.17 4.61 -3.28
N GLU A 237 -15.83 4.50 -3.15
CA GLU A 237 -14.97 3.96 -4.19
C GLU A 237 -15.23 2.46 -4.43
N VAL A 238 -15.43 1.66 -3.38
CA VAL A 238 -15.74 0.24 -3.48
C VAL A 238 -17.12 0.00 -4.06
N SER A 239 -18.12 0.85 -3.78
CA SER A 239 -19.47 0.72 -4.34
C SER A 239 -19.52 0.84 -5.87
N GLU A 240 -18.53 1.48 -6.51
CA GLU A 240 -18.41 1.58 -7.96
C GLU A 240 -17.81 0.31 -8.63
N ALA A 241 -17.38 -0.68 -7.84
CA ALA A 241 -16.91 -2.01 -8.26
C ALA A 241 -15.78 -2.00 -9.32
N VAL A 242 -14.87 -1.03 -9.24
CA VAL A 242 -13.74 -0.90 -10.19
C VAL A 242 -12.41 -1.34 -9.60
N TYR A 243 -12.30 -1.38 -8.28
CA TYR A 243 -11.09 -1.81 -7.57
C TYR A 243 -11.15 -3.29 -7.20
N ASP A 244 -10.04 -3.98 -7.36
CA ASP A 244 -9.84 -5.37 -6.95
C ASP A 244 -9.21 -5.44 -5.55
N GLU A 245 -8.53 -4.35 -5.14
CA GLU A 245 -7.79 -4.25 -3.88
C GLU A 245 -7.83 -2.82 -3.33
N ILE A 246 -8.01 -2.67 -2.01
CA ILE A 246 -8.02 -1.37 -1.33
C ILE A 246 -6.83 -1.19 -0.40
N GLN A 247 -6.31 0.07 -0.33
CA GLN A 247 -5.07 0.42 0.36
C GLN A 247 -5.30 1.32 1.58
N VAL A 248 -6.48 1.27 2.16
CA VAL A 248 -6.84 2.07 3.35
C VAL A 248 -5.82 1.89 4.48
N GLY A 249 -5.38 2.97 5.09
CA GLY A 249 -4.40 2.94 6.20
C GLY A 249 -4.97 3.44 7.51
N SER A 250 -5.49 4.66 7.52
CA SER A 250 -5.95 5.35 8.73
C SER A 250 -7.15 4.70 9.41
N TYR A 251 -7.88 3.80 8.74
CA TYR A 251 -9.04 3.11 9.32
C TYR A 251 -8.73 2.42 10.65
N ALA A 252 -7.48 1.98 10.85
CA ALA A 252 -7.07 1.24 12.05
C ALA A 252 -7.15 2.09 13.33
N PHE A 253 -6.80 3.36 13.21
CA PHE A 253 -6.74 4.30 14.34
C PHE A 253 -7.63 5.53 14.14
N MET A 254 -7.93 5.87 12.89
CA MET A 254 -8.59 7.09 12.46
C MET A 254 -7.83 8.36 12.87
N ASP A 255 -8.31 9.50 12.47
CA ASP A 255 -7.86 10.81 12.93
C ASP A 255 -9.01 11.83 12.77
N ALA A 256 -8.83 13.03 13.31
CA ALA A 256 -9.85 14.07 13.29
C ALA A 256 -10.24 14.56 11.88
N HIS A 257 -9.42 14.27 10.86
CA HIS A 257 -9.72 14.62 9.47
C HIS A 257 -10.74 13.68 8.81
N TYR A 258 -10.86 12.44 9.34
CA TYR A 258 -11.77 11.42 8.81
C TYR A 258 -13.00 11.19 9.70
N SER A 259 -13.08 11.91 10.84
CA SER A 259 -14.19 11.81 11.80
C SER A 259 -15.38 12.68 11.41
#